data_e3bc8f69c7b54b8eac0a470b7047df63
#
_entry.id   e3bc8f69c7b54b8eac0a470b7047df63
#
_cell.length_a   1.000
_cell.length_b   1.000
_cell.length_c   1.000
_cell.angle_alpha   90.00
_cell.angle_beta   90.00
_cell.angle_gamma   90.00
#
_symmetry.space_group_name_H-M   'P 1'
#
loop_
_entity.id
_entity.type
_entity.pdbx_description
1 polymer ?
#
loop_
_entity_poly.entity_id
_entity_poly.type
_entity_poly.pdbx_seq_one_letter_code
_entity_poly.pdbx_strand_id
1 'polypeptide(L)'
;MSLYLRPFLSVAAVLLLASCNRVSPPVTHAASHPPPADAGPVKRELRITGTIQAVHSSKVLVPQIQGNYSSMTLTHMIANGSIVKQSDVIATFDPTTQMDAVRDATGRYGDLSHQVDQKRAQNRADAEQRTSTLRQAEADLAKAEIEIRKGPILSQIENLENQQKAAIAREHVESLKKANTLHDQADAAALRYLELQRDRQKVAMERAQTNLDKMTLKAPLAGMIAQLNVYRSNSMGHAQEGDQLYRGQPIVSIFDPTEMQVRCQVGEPDTAALAPNSHGIVYLDAYPDVALPTHLEFASPVAASGWGSPIKTFSAVFRIDKTDIHLLPDLSAAVVIDLAPAGPPATGGSK
;
A
#
# COMPACT_ATOMS: atom_id res chain seq x y z
N MET A 1 -12.84 7.53 60.94
CA MET A 1 -13.95 7.35 61.89
C MET A 1 -14.64 6.04 61.55
N SER A 2 -14.46 5.11 62.49
CA SER A 2 -15.28 3.96 62.85
C SER A 2 -15.27 2.79 61.87
N LEU A 3 -14.48 1.70 62.04
CA LEU A 3 -14.54 0.62 63.06
C LEU A 3 -15.82 -0.22 62.99
N TYR A 4 -15.62 -1.52 62.69
CA TYR A 4 -16.13 -2.73 63.39
C TYR A 4 -15.74 -3.93 62.52
N LEU A 5 -14.81 -4.80 62.80
CA LEU A 5 -14.43 -5.66 63.94
C LEU A 5 -15.38 -6.85 64.17
N ARG A 6 -14.94 -8.07 63.67
CA ARG A 6 -14.85 -9.39 64.35
C ARG A 6 -16.15 -10.10 64.84
N PRO A 7 -16.03 -11.37 65.29
CA PRO A 7 -15.30 -12.60 64.89
C PRO A 7 -16.15 -13.90 65.11
N PHE A 8 -15.47 -15.06 65.28
CA PHE A 8 -15.84 -16.39 65.83
C PHE A 8 -16.50 -17.38 64.86
N LEU A 9 -16.22 -18.65 64.79
CA LEU A 9 -15.79 -19.60 65.80
C LEU A 9 -15.23 -20.88 65.17
N SER A 10 -14.16 -21.37 65.77
CA SER A 10 -13.59 -22.71 65.65
C SER A 10 -14.50 -23.79 66.20
N VAL A 11 -14.61 -24.99 65.51
CA VAL A 11 -14.87 -26.23 66.21
C VAL A 11 -14.00 -27.33 65.58
N ALA A 12 -13.15 -27.90 66.43
CA ALA A 12 -12.40 -29.11 66.21
C ALA A 12 -13.24 -30.33 66.61
N ALA A 13 -13.08 -31.43 65.88
CA ALA A 13 -13.36 -32.81 66.37
C ALA A 13 -12.61 -33.79 65.43
N VAL A 14 -11.62 -34.33 65.77
CA VAL A 14 -11.02 -35.47 66.44
C VAL A 14 -11.72 -36.82 66.13
N LEU A 15 -10.88 -37.71 65.53
CA LEU A 15 -10.81 -39.17 65.55
C LEU A 15 -11.95 -39.99 64.92
N LEU A 16 -11.53 -40.84 63.95
CA LEU A 16 -11.48 -42.28 64.17
C LEU A 16 -10.70 -43.02 63.06
N LEU A 17 -9.58 -43.60 63.46
CA LEU A 17 -8.83 -44.62 62.74
C LEU A 17 -9.66 -45.88 62.68
N ALA A 18 -10.05 -46.33 61.49
CA ALA A 18 -10.51 -47.72 61.28
C ALA A 18 -9.63 -48.31 60.18
N SER A 19 -8.68 -49.09 60.59
CA SER A 19 -7.88 -50.01 59.80
C SER A 19 -8.78 -51.09 59.23
N CYS A 20 -9.01 -51.10 57.94
CA CYS A 20 -9.54 -52.25 57.23
C CYS A 20 -8.44 -52.79 56.31
N ASN A 21 -7.84 -53.84 56.79
CA ASN A 21 -7.00 -54.77 56.05
C ASN A 21 -7.84 -55.44 54.95
N ARG A 22 -7.70 -55.05 53.71
CA ARG A 22 -8.30 -55.76 52.58
C ARG A 22 -7.25 -56.61 51.93
N VAL A 23 -7.39 -57.91 52.14
CA VAL A 23 -6.70 -58.96 51.40
C VAL A 23 -7.05 -58.81 49.91
N SER A 24 -6.03 -58.59 49.10
CA SER A 24 -6.16 -58.54 47.63
C SER A 24 -6.45 -59.97 47.13
N PRO A 25 -7.45 -60.19 46.26
CA PRO A 25 -7.62 -61.48 45.60
C PRO A 25 -6.47 -61.69 44.60
N PRO A 26 -6.11 -62.93 44.32
CA PRO A 26 -5.03 -63.28 43.39
C PRO A 26 -5.39 -62.83 42.00
N VAL A 27 -4.47 -62.05 41.35
CA VAL A 27 -4.54 -61.69 39.95
C VAL A 27 -4.53 -62.95 39.11
N THR A 28 -5.65 -63.34 38.58
CA THR A 28 -5.77 -64.36 37.55
C THR A 28 -5.22 -63.70 36.27
N HIS A 29 -4.08 -64.18 35.81
CA HIS A 29 -3.55 -63.82 34.49
C HIS A 29 -4.61 -64.18 33.46
N ALA A 30 -5.29 -63.21 32.93
CA ALA A 30 -6.12 -63.37 31.77
C ALA A 30 -5.23 -63.85 30.63
N ALA A 31 -5.64 -64.95 30.06
CA ALA A 31 -4.99 -65.53 28.90
C ALA A 31 -4.78 -64.47 27.83
N SER A 32 -3.57 -64.29 27.39
CA SER A 32 -3.22 -63.51 26.24
C SER A 32 -4.03 -64.01 25.05
N HIS A 33 -5.06 -63.26 24.66
CA HIS A 33 -5.66 -63.46 23.36
C HIS A 33 -4.58 -63.18 22.33
N PRO A 34 -4.32 -64.09 21.38
CA PRO A 34 -3.49 -63.77 20.24
C PRO A 34 -4.13 -62.55 19.54
N PRO A 35 -3.35 -61.57 19.09
CA PRO A 35 -3.88 -60.45 18.33
C PRO A 35 -4.61 -61.01 17.10
N PRO A 36 -5.76 -60.45 16.69
CA PRO A 36 -6.43 -60.88 15.46
C PRO A 36 -5.43 -60.72 14.31
N ALA A 37 -5.01 -61.88 13.77
CA ALA A 37 -4.30 -61.92 12.49
C ALA A 37 -5.31 -61.57 11.42
N ASP A 38 -5.23 -60.35 10.91
CA ASP A 38 -5.73 -59.72 9.70
C ASP A 38 -6.16 -58.26 9.96
N ALA A 39 -5.29 -57.50 10.57
CA ALA A 39 -5.32 -56.08 10.32
C ALA A 39 -4.61 -55.86 8.97
N GLY A 40 -5.38 -55.80 7.90
CA GLY A 40 -4.84 -55.29 6.61
C GLY A 40 -4.09 -53.98 6.83
N PRO A 41 -3.26 -53.56 5.91
CA PRO A 41 -2.42 -52.36 6.10
C PRO A 41 -3.27 -51.19 6.60
N VAL A 42 -3.01 -50.78 7.84
CA VAL A 42 -3.72 -49.64 8.44
C VAL A 42 -3.37 -48.43 7.57
N LYS A 43 -4.34 -47.96 6.80
CA LYS A 43 -4.19 -46.69 6.07
C LYS A 43 -3.97 -45.60 7.11
N ARG A 44 -2.80 -44.99 7.05
CA ARG A 44 -2.51 -43.81 7.89
C ARG A 44 -3.08 -42.60 7.17
N GLU A 45 -4.21 -42.15 7.64
CA GLU A 45 -4.83 -40.89 7.17
C GLU A 45 -4.46 -39.78 8.15
N LEU A 46 -3.94 -38.69 7.63
CA LEU A 46 -3.68 -37.48 8.40
C LEU A 46 -4.77 -36.48 8.11
N ARG A 47 -5.49 -36.06 9.14
CA ARG A 47 -6.51 -35.01 9.03
C ARG A 47 -5.98 -33.69 9.60
N ILE A 48 -5.89 -32.67 8.77
CA ILE A 48 -5.38 -31.34 9.11
C ILE A 48 -6.51 -30.32 8.93
N THR A 49 -6.71 -29.46 9.92
CA THR A 49 -7.68 -28.38 9.82
C THR A 49 -7.07 -27.14 9.18
N GLY A 50 -7.86 -26.44 8.38
CA GLY A 50 -7.45 -25.24 7.70
C GLY A 50 -8.63 -24.33 7.38
N THR A 51 -8.35 -23.21 6.71
CA THR A 51 -9.35 -22.27 6.23
C THR A 51 -9.23 -22.11 4.72
N ILE A 52 -10.40 -22.00 4.07
CA ILE A 52 -10.45 -21.72 2.64
C ILE A 52 -10.07 -20.26 2.39
N GLN A 53 -9.23 -20.05 1.39
CA GLN A 53 -8.84 -18.75 0.90
C GLN A 53 -8.89 -18.74 -0.63
N ALA A 54 -9.25 -17.61 -1.20
CA ALA A 54 -9.11 -17.45 -2.65
C ALA A 54 -7.64 -17.34 -3.04
N VAL A 55 -7.26 -17.91 -4.16
CA VAL A 55 -5.91 -17.78 -4.73
C VAL A 55 -5.64 -16.33 -5.12
N HIS A 56 -6.62 -15.73 -5.80
CA HIS A 56 -6.59 -14.33 -6.20
C HIS A 56 -7.55 -13.50 -5.35
N SER A 57 -6.99 -12.67 -4.47
CA SER A 57 -7.76 -11.75 -3.66
C SER A 57 -7.04 -10.41 -3.52
N SER A 58 -7.80 -9.33 -3.47
CA SER A 58 -7.27 -7.98 -3.26
C SER A 58 -8.12 -7.23 -2.25
N LYS A 59 -7.48 -6.65 -1.25
CA LYS A 59 -8.14 -5.78 -0.28
C LYS A 59 -8.15 -4.35 -0.80
N VAL A 60 -9.34 -3.77 -0.87
CA VAL A 60 -9.54 -2.37 -1.24
C VAL A 60 -9.58 -1.54 0.03
N LEU A 61 -8.69 -0.56 0.07
CA LEU A 61 -8.49 0.32 1.22
C LEU A 61 -9.15 1.67 0.98
N VAL A 62 -9.57 2.33 2.06
CA VAL A 62 -9.95 3.74 2.03
C VAL A 62 -8.78 4.57 1.47
N PRO A 63 -9.00 5.48 0.51
CA PRO A 63 -7.94 6.18 -0.18
C PRO A 63 -6.99 6.91 0.78
N GLN A 64 -5.71 6.83 0.48
CA GLN A 64 -4.71 7.65 1.15
C GLN A 64 -4.54 8.94 0.34
N ILE A 65 -5.25 9.99 0.74
CA ILE A 65 -5.12 11.33 0.17
C ILE A 65 -4.02 12.10 0.91
N GLN A 66 -3.25 12.86 0.13
CA GLN A 66 -2.20 13.72 0.68
C GLN A 66 -2.84 15.00 1.24
N GLY A 67 -2.56 15.30 2.50
CA GLY A 67 -3.10 16.45 3.20
C GLY A 67 -3.54 16.10 4.62
N ASN A 68 -4.23 17.02 5.29
CA ASN A 68 -4.62 16.90 6.70
C ASN A 68 -5.93 16.14 6.90
N TYR A 69 -6.33 15.32 5.95
CA TYR A 69 -7.59 14.57 6.00
C TYR A 69 -7.39 13.23 6.70
N SER A 70 -7.96 13.08 7.88
CA SER A 70 -7.89 11.85 8.68
C SER A 70 -9.02 10.87 8.35
N SER A 71 -10.19 11.38 7.97
CA SER A 71 -11.39 10.60 7.67
C SER A 71 -12.10 11.13 6.43
N MET A 72 -12.89 10.28 5.79
CA MET A 72 -13.70 10.59 4.60
C MET A 72 -15.09 10.00 4.76
N THR A 73 -16.10 10.73 4.30
CA THR A 73 -17.50 10.29 4.33
C THR A 73 -17.79 9.39 3.14
N LEU A 74 -18.25 8.18 3.41
CA LEU A 74 -18.68 7.23 2.38
C LEU A 74 -20.06 7.66 1.85
N THR A 75 -20.18 7.88 0.54
CA THR A 75 -21.46 8.28 -0.09
C THR A 75 -22.19 7.13 -0.73
N HIS A 76 -21.45 6.16 -1.28
CA HIS A 76 -22.04 4.97 -1.89
C HIS A 76 -21.09 3.79 -1.76
N MET A 77 -21.68 2.58 -1.58
CA MET A 77 -20.94 1.33 -1.51
C MET A 77 -21.75 0.20 -2.15
N ILE A 78 -21.08 -0.60 -2.95
CA ILE A 78 -21.69 -1.77 -3.59
C ILE A 78 -22.10 -2.82 -2.54
N ALA A 79 -23.19 -3.55 -2.80
CA ALA A 79 -23.70 -4.56 -1.89
C ALA A 79 -22.72 -5.74 -1.70
N ASN A 80 -22.70 -6.29 -0.49
CA ASN A 80 -21.92 -7.49 -0.18
C ASN A 80 -22.36 -8.68 -1.03
N GLY A 81 -21.42 -9.49 -1.53
CA GLY A 81 -21.69 -10.63 -2.40
C GLY A 81 -21.91 -10.27 -3.88
N SER A 82 -21.85 -9.01 -4.26
CA SER A 82 -21.96 -8.60 -5.68
C SER A 82 -20.76 -9.07 -6.49
N ILE A 83 -21.02 -9.45 -7.74
CA ILE A 83 -19.96 -9.77 -8.72
C ILE A 83 -19.60 -8.49 -9.47
N VAL A 84 -18.32 -8.20 -9.54
CA VAL A 84 -17.77 -7.01 -10.22
C VAL A 84 -16.75 -7.40 -11.27
N LYS A 85 -16.63 -6.54 -12.29
CA LYS A 85 -15.56 -6.60 -13.28
C LYS A 85 -14.42 -5.68 -12.85
N GLN A 86 -13.25 -5.90 -13.42
CA GLN A 86 -12.13 -4.97 -13.25
C GLN A 86 -12.52 -3.56 -13.67
N SER A 87 -12.16 -2.57 -12.86
CA SER A 87 -12.47 -1.13 -13.02
C SER A 87 -13.92 -0.72 -12.70
N ASP A 88 -14.79 -1.62 -12.29
CA ASP A 88 -16.12 -1.24 -11.80
C ASP A 88 -16.00 -0.40 -10.53
N VAL A 89 -16.94 0.53 -10.34
CA VAL A 89 -16.99 1.37 -9.14
C VAL A 89 -17.50 0.56 -7.96
N ILE A 90 -16.70 0.48 -6.90
CA ILE A 90 -17.03 -0.27 -5.67
C ILE A 90 -17.60 0.63 -4.60
N ALA A 91 -16.96 1.78 -4.42
CA ALA A 91 -17.36 2.75 -3.42
C ALA A 91 -17.02 4.17 -3.88
N THR A 92 -17.79 5.14 -3.44
CA THR A 92 -17.52 6.57 -3.66
C THR A 92 -17.54 7.29 -2.32
N PHE A 93 -16.63 8.26 -2.19
CA PHE A 93 -16.56 9.16 -1.05
C PHE A 93 -17.02 10.56 -1.45
N ASP A 94 -17.38 11.38 -0.47
CA ASP A 94 -17.77 12.77 -0.72
C ASP A 94 -16.60 13.56 -1.36
N PRO A 95 -16.75 13.99 -2.62
CA PRO A 95 -15.69 14.65 -3.35
C PRO A 95 -15.63 16.17 -3.11
N THR A 96 -16.60 16.76 -2.39
CA THR A 96 -16.83 18.22 -2.32
C THR A 96 -15.56 18.98 -1.94
N THR A 97 -14.91 18.58 -0.85
CA THR A 97 -13.67 19.22 -0.39
C THR A 97 -12.53 19.08 -1.39
N GLN A 98 -12.45 17.94 -2.10
CA GLN A 98 -11.41 17.71 -3.10
C GLN A 98 -11.68 18.48 -4.38
N MET A 99 -12.95 18.65 -4.77
CA MET A 99 -13.34 19.48 -5.90
C MET A 99 -12.98 20.94 -5.67
N ASP A 100 -13.23 21.46 -4.47
CA ASP A 100 -12.84 22.82 -4.11
C ASP A 100 -11.32 22.98 -4.12
N ALA A 101 -10.57 22.01 -3.57
CA ALA A 101 -9.11 22.01 -3.62
C ALA A 101 -8.55 21.99 -5.05
N VAL A 102 -9.18 21.25 -5.98
CA VAL A 102 -8.81 21.25 -7.41
C VAL A 102 -9.07 22.62 -8.02
N ARG A 103 -10.24 23.22 -7.76
CA ARG A 103 -10.60 24.54 -8.28
C ARG A 103 -9.60 25.60 -7.83
N ASP A 104 -9.29 25.63 -6.52
CA ASP A 104 -8.34 26.58 -5.94
C ASP A 104 -6.92 26.40 -6.51
N ALA A 105 -6.45 25.16 -6.60
CA ALA A 105 -5.12 24.88 -7.13
C ALA A 105 -5.01 25.22 -8.61
N THR A 106 -6.07 24.97 -9.40
CA THR A 106 -6.15 25.33 -10.82
C THR A 106 -6.15 26.84 -11.00
N GLY A 107 -6.90 27.57 -10.17
CA GLY A 107 -6.90 29.03 -10.19
C GLY A 107 -5.51 29.61 -9.93
N ARG A 108 -4.83 29.16 -8.85
CA ARG A 108 -3.46 29.61 -8.52
C ARG A 108 -2.44 29.28 -9.61
N TYR A 109 -2.54 28.11 -10.23
CA TYR A 109 -1.69 27.76 -11.37
C TYR A 109 -1.97 28.69 -12.57
N GLY A 110 -3.23 28.96 -12.88
CA GLY A 110 -3.63 29.88 -13.94
C GLY A 110 -3.09 31.29 -13.74
N ASP A 111 -3.27 31.84 -12.53
CA ASP A 111 -2.78 33.19 -12.18
C ASP A 111 -1.27 33.32 -12.36
N LEU A 112 -0.49 32.31 -11.88
CA LEU A 112 0.96 32.32 -12.05
C LEU A 112 1.40 32.11 -13.51
N SER A 113 0.64 31.32 -14.29
CA SER A 113 0.88 31.19 -15.72
C SER A 113 0.73 32.52 -16.44
N HIS A 114 -0.33 33.27 -16.14
CA HIS A 114 -0.52 34.62 -16.69
C HIS A 114 0.59 35.58 -16.26
N GLN A 115 1.05 35.54 -15.01
CA GLN A 115 2.18 36.34 -14.53
C GLN A 115 3.49 36.03 -15.26
N VAL A 116 3.77 34.74 -15.53
CA VAL A 116 4.93 34.32 -16.34
C VAL A 116 4.85 34.86 -17.75
N ASP A 117 3.67 34.76 -18.38
CA ASP A 117 3.50 35.28 -19.75
C ASP A 117 3.59 36.79 -19.81
N GLN A 118 3.01 37.51 -18.83
CA GLN A 118 3.14 38.97 -18.69
C GLN A 118 4.61 39.38 -18.51
N LYS A 119 5.38 38.67 -17.62
CA LYS A 119 6.81 38.98 -17.41
C LYS A 119 7.63 38.71 -18.66
N ARG A 120 7.33 37.65 -19.42
CA ARG A 120 7.97 37.38 -20.71
C ARG A 120 7.72 38.50 -21.74
N ALA A 121 6.48 38.97 -21.83
CA ALA A 121 6.14 40.06 -22.74
C ALA A 121 6.85 41.36 -22.34
N GLN A 122 6.87 41.67 -21.04
CA GLN A 122 7.60 42.82 -20.50
C GLN A 122 9.07 42.76 -20.80
N ASN A 123 9.73 41.61 -20.50
CA ASN A 123 11.16 41.41 -20.75
C ASN A 123 11.50 41.62 -22.24
N ARG A 124 10.64 41.16 -23.16
CA ARG A 124 10.81 41.37 -24.60
C ARG A 124 10.75 42.86 -24.95
N ALA A 125 9.74 43.58 -24.44
CA ALA A 125 9.61 44.99 -24.70
C ALA A 125 10.82 45.81 -24.17
N ASP A 126 11.26 45.48 -22.94
CA ASP A 126 12.41 46.12 -22.32
C ASP A 126 13.72 45.81 -23.08
N ALA A 127 13.89 44.56 -23.58
CA ALA A 127 15.03 44.19 -24.40
C ALA A 127 15.07 44.94 -25.75
N GLU A 128 13.95 45.10 -26.42
CA GLU A 128 13.86 45.88 -27.66
C GLU A 128 14.20 47.37 -27.40
N GLN A 129 13.71 47.95 -26.30
CA GLN A 129 14.05 49.30 -25.92
C GLN A 129 15.53 49.47 -25.65
N ARG A 130 16.18 48.54 -24.89
CA ARG A 130 17.61 48.55 -24.64
C ARG A 130 18.42 48.40 -25.94
N THR A 131 17.97 47.53 -26.84
CA THR A 131 18.59 47.33 -28.15
C THR A 131 18.50 48.61 -29.00
N SER A 132 17.37 49.32 -28.99
CA SER A 132 17.18 50.60 -29.67
C SER A 132 18.12 51.67 -29.12
N THR A 133 18.22 51.78 -27.79
CA THR A 133 19.16 52.72 -27.12
C THR A 133 20.60 52.43 -27.46
N LEU A 134 20.98 51.13 -27.47
CA LEU A 134 22.35 50.73 -27.85
C LEU A 134 22.66 51.10 -29.30
N ARG A 135 21.76 50.83 -30.24
CA ARG A 135 21.94 51.23 -31.67
C ARG A 135 22.08 52.74 -31.83
N GLN A 136 21.36 53.54 -31.06
CA GLN A 136 21.49 54.99 -31.07
C GLN A 136 22.91 55.39 -30.58
N ALA A 137 23.38 54.84 -29.49
CA ALA A 137 24.72 55.12 -28.96
C ALA A 137 25.83 54.67 -29.92
N GLU A 138 25.68 53.52 -30.58
CA GLU A 138 26.60 53.04 -31.62
C GLU A 138 26.60 53.97 -32.85
N ALA A 139 25.46 54.51 -33.25
CA ALA A 139 25.37 55.52 -34.33
C ALA A 139 26.07 56.85 -33.94
N ASP A 140 25.92 57.25 -32.67
CA ASP A 140 26.58 58.46 -32.16
C ASP A 140 28.10 58.28 -32.06
N LEU A 141 28.58 57.09 -31.66
CA LEU A 141 29.99 56.72 -31.71
C LEU A 141 30.52 56.78 -33.15
N ALA A 142 29.79 56.19 -34.10
CA ALA A 142 30.21 56.21 -35.52
C ALA A 142 30.33 57.60 -36.07
N LYS A 143 29.38 58.53 -35.70
CA LYS A 143 29.49 59.95 -36.05
C LYS A 143 30.73 60.59 -35.46
N ALA A 144 31.04 60.38 -34.19
CA ALA A 144 32.21 60.94 -33.52
C ALA A 144 33.52 60.42 -34.14
N GLU A 145 33.59 59.15 -34.56
CA GLU A 145 34.73 58.57 -35.25
C GLU A 145 34.93 59.12 -36.66
N ILE A 146 33.84 59.46 -37.37
CA ILE A 146 33.91 60.17 -38.65
C ILE A 146 34.49 61.57 -38.46
N GLU A 147 34.10 62.32 -37.40
CA GLU A 147 34.60 63.65 -37.10
C GLU A 147 36.15 63.63 -36.81
N ILE A 148 36.68 62.60 -36.14
CA ILE A 148 38.09 62.41 -35.94
C ILE A 148 38.81 62.28 -37.27
N ARG A 149 38.27 61.62 -38.28
CA ARG A 149 38.91 61.44 -39.61
C ARG A 149 39.07 62.74 -40.37
N LYS A 150 38.38 63.82 -40.01
CA LYS A 150 38.53 65.14 -40.56
C LYS A 150 39.79 65.88 -39.98
N GLY A 151 40.45 65.30 -38.99
CA GLY A 151 41.54 65.89 -38.22
C GLY A 151 42.64 66.64 -38.98
N PRO A 152 43.11 66.18 -40.17
CA PRO A 152 44.16 66.89 -40.93
C PRO A 152 43.77 68.29 -41.36
N ILE A 153 42.50 68.65 -41.31
CA ILE A 153 41.93 69.93 -41.81
C ILE A 153 41.55 70.86 -40.65
N LEU A 154 41.50 70.38 -39.40
CA LEU A 154 41.03 71.05 -38.21
C LEU A 154 42.11 71.56 -37.31
N SER A 155 41.86 72.56 -36.43
CA SER A 155 42.77 73.02 -35.41
C SER A 155 43.15 71.95 -34.40
N GLN A 156 44.30 72.06 -33.71
CA GLN A 156 44.70 71.10 -32.67
C GLN A 156 43.69 70.98 -31.53
N ILE A 157 43.04 72.09 -31.18
CA ILE A 157 42.03 72.09 -30.11
C ILE A 157 40.77 71.28 -30.53
N GLU A 158 40.29 71.55 -31.75
CA GLU A 158 39.11 70.82 -32.29
C GLU A 158 39.39 69.30 -32.43
N ASN A 159 40.64 68.96 -32.82
CA ASN A 159 41.05 67.54 -32.88
C ASN A 159 41.02 66.88 -31.49
N LEU A 160 41.54 67.55 -30.44
CA LEU A 160 41.47 67.04 -29.07
C LEU A 160 40.06 66.93 -28.58
N GLU A 161 39.18 67.89 -28.84
CA GLU A 161 37.76 67.84 -28.51
C GLU A 161 37.04 66.63 -29.18
N ASN A 162 37.30 66.40 -30.46
CA ASN A 162 36.71 65.30 -31.21
C ASN A 162 37.22 63.94 -30.70
N GLN A 163 38.50 63.84 -30.33
CA GLN A 163 39.09 62.65 -29.68
C GLN A 163 38.41 62.37 -28.33
N GLN A 164 38.20 63.41 -27.50
CA GLN A 164 37.49 63.27 -26.24
C GLN A 164 36.00 62.88 -26.44
N LYS A 165 35.30 63.49 -27.37
CA LYS A 165 33.91 63.13 -27.71
C LYS A 165 33.81 61.65 -28.13
N ALA A 166 34.71 61.18 -28.98
CA ALA A 166 34.72 59.76 -29.38
C ALA A 166 35.10 58.82 -28.25
N ALA A 167 36.01 59.22 -27.36
CA ALA A 167 36.33 58.41 -26.17
C ALA A 167 35.13 58.26 -25.24
N ILE A 168 34.40 59.36 -24.96
CA ILE A 168 33.18 59.37 -24.16
C ILE A 168 32.12 58.51 -24.83
N ALA A 169 31.89 58.66 -26.15
CA ALA A 169 30.89 57.85 -26.87
C ALA A 169 31.22 56.36 -26.83
N ARG A 170 32.51 56.00 -26.93
CA ARG A 170 32.97 54.58 -26.83
C ARG A 170 32.71 54.01 -25.42
N GLU A 171 33.10 54.75 -24.38
CA GLU A 171 32.80 54.37 -23.00
C GLU A 171 31.29 54.22 -22.74
N HIS A 172 30.50 55.10 -23.29
CA HIS A 172 29.02 55.01 -23.19
C HIS A 172 28.48 53.74 -23.83
N VAL A 173 28.94 53.37 -25.05
CA VAL A 173 28.55 52.12 -25.71
C VAL A 173 28.96 50.91 -24.89
N GLU A 174 30.20 50.86 -24.37
CA GLU A 174 30.66 49.78 -23.52
C GLU A 174 29.86 49.65 -22.21
N SER A 175 29.54 50.79 -21.59
CA SER A 175 28.71 50.84 -20.39
C SER A 175 27.31 50.29 -20.66
N LEU A 176 26.67 50.70 -21.78
CA LEU A 176 25.38 50.19 -22.19
C LEU A 176 25.42 48.68 -22.47
N LYS A 177 26.47 48.17 -23.14
CA LYS A 177 26.62 46.71 -23.37
C LYS A 177 26.71 45.94 -22.07
N LYS A 178 27.52 46.42 -21.11
CA LYS A 178 27.63 45.81 -19.78
C LYS A 178 26.31 45.87 -19.02
N ALA A 179 25.63 47.02 -19.03
CA ALA A 179 24.34 47.20 -18.39
C ALA A 179 23.25 46.25 -18.99
N ASN A 180 23.22 46.13 -20.32
CA ASN A 180 22.27 45.22 -20.99
C ASN A 180 22.51 43.78 -20.60
N THR A 181 23.75 43.27 -20.52
CA THR A 181 24.04 41.90 -20.08
C THR A 181 23.58 41.64 -18.65
N LEU A 182 23.76 42.60 -17.74
CA LEU A 182 23.30 42.50 -16.37
C LEU A 182 21.75 42.50 -16.28
N HIS A 183 21.12 43.35 -17.08
CA HIS A 183 19.66 43.35 -17.16
C HIS A 183 19.08 42.06 -17.72
N ASP A 184 19.72 41.49 -18.77
CA ASP A 184 19.27 40.20 -19.33
C ASP A 184 19.42 39.08 -18.31
N GLN A 185 20.48 39.05 -17.51
CA GLN A 185 20.66 38.10 -16.42
C GLN A 185 19.62 38.27 -15.32
N ALA A 186 19.33 39.52 -14.92
CA ALA A 186 18.33 39.81 -13.91
C ALA A 186 16.91 39.45 -14.39
N ASP A 187 16.58 39.75 -15.62
CA ASP A 187 15.30 39.42 -16.25
C ASP A 187 15.10 37.90 -16.37
N ALA A 188 16.17 37.17 -16.77
CA ALA A 188 16.16 35.71 -16.83
C ALA A 188 15.97 35.09 -15.43
N ALA A 189 16.64 35.63 -14.41
CA ALA A 189 16.50 35.15 -13.03
C ALA A 189 15.09 35.41 -12.48
N ALA A 190 14.55 36.61 -12.72
CA ALA A 190 13.17 36.96 -12.30
C ALA A 190 12.11 36.09 -12.99
N LEU A 191 12.27 35.85 -14.29
CA LEU A 191 11.40 34.96 -15.03
C LEU A 191 11.50 33.53 -14.49
N ARG A 192 12.70 33.03 -14.26
CA ARG A 192 12.90 31.67 -13.70
C ARG A 192 12.28 31.51 -12.33
N TYR A 193 12.34 32.54 -11.49
CA TYR A 193 11.67 32.52 -10.19
C TYR A 193 10.16 32.32 -10.31
N LEU A 194 9.51 33.07 -11.21
CA LEU A 194 8.07 32.94 -11.47
C LEU A 194 7.71 31.58 -12.08
N GLU A 195 8.54 31.07 -12.99
CA GLU A 195 8.38 29.72 -13.56
C GLU A 195 8.43 28.63 -12.48
N LEU A 196 9.39 28.71 -11.56
CA LEU A 196 9.47 27.77 -10.44
C LEU A 196 8.26 27.85 -9.50
N GLN A 197 7.72 29.04 -9.27
CA GLN A 197 6.48 29.19 -8.50
C GLN A 197 5.29 28.57 -9.22
N ARG A 198 5.14 28.84 -10.53
CA ARG A 198 4.10 28.22 -11.36
C ARG A 198 4.21 26.70 -11.34
N ASP A 199 5.41 26.14 -11.49
CA ASP A 199 5.64 24.69 -11.51
C ASP A 199 5.30 24.05 -10.17
N ARG A 200 5.56 24.71 -9.04
CA ARG A 200 5.09 24.27 -7.72
C ARG A 200 3.56 24.20 -7.65
N GLN A 201 2.87 25.20 -8.20
CA GLN A 201 1.40 25.18 -8.22
C GLN A 201 0.86 24.13 -9.20
N LYS A 202 1.57 23.86 -10.30
CA LYS A 202 1.24 22.75 -11.20
C LYS A 202 1.23 21.41 -10.47
N VAL A 203 2.29 21.12 -9.70
CA VAL A 203 2.37 19.89 -8.88
C VAL A 203 1.25 19.86 -7.83
N ALA A 204 0.90 21.00 -7.23
CA ALA A 204 -0.21 21.08 -6.28
C ALA A 204 -1.57 20.78 -6.94
N MET A 205 -1.79 21.31 -8.16
CA MET A 205 -2.98 21.05 -8.97
C MET A 205 -3.09 19.56 -9.35
N GLU A 206 -2.00 18.96 -9.86
CA GLU A 206 -1.95 17.55 -10.23
C GLU A 206 -2.22 16.64 -9.01
N ARG A 207 -1.69 17.02 -7.85
CA ARG A 207 -1.96 16.32 -6.59
C ARG A 207 -3.43 16.42 -6.19
N ALA A 208 -4.02 17.61 -6.26
CA ALA A 208 -5.43 17.81 -5.95
C ALA A 208 -6.32 16.98 -6.88
N GLN A 209 -6.02 16.97 -8.19
CA GLN A 209 -6.71 16.13 -9.16
C GLN A 209 -6.59 14.64 -8.84
N THR A 210 -5.39 14.16 -8.53
CA THR A 210 -5.16 12.76 -8.12
C THR A 210 -5.93 12.41 -6.85
N ASN A 211 -6.03 13.34 -5.90
CA ASN A 211 -6.83 13.12 -4.69
C ASN A 211 -8.33 13.02 -5.02
N LEU A 212 -8.83 13.86 -5.93
CA LEU A 212 -10.22 13.81 -6.40
C LEU A 212 -10.52 12.47 -7.10
N ASP A 213 -9.64 12.04 -7.99
CA ASP A 213 -9.80 10.76 -8.71
C ASP A 213 -9.86 9.56 -7.75
N LYS A 214 -9.13 9.64 -6.63
CA LYS A 214 -9.17 8.62 -5.59
C LYS A 214 -10.46 8.57 -4.78
N MET A 215 -11.33 9.58 -4.86
CA MET A 215 -12.63 9.57 -4.18
C MET A 215 -13.56 8.48 -4.75
N THR A 216 -13.27 7.98 -5.93
CA THR A 216 -14.00 6.87 -6.54
C THR A 216 -13.10 5.63 -6.52
N LEU A 217 -13.46 4.65 -5.71
CA LEU A 217 -12.75 3.37 -5.63
C LEU A 217 -13.22 2.43 -6.73
N LYS A 218 -12.25 1.87 -7.46
CA LYS A 218 -12.50 0.92 -8.55
C LYS A 218 -11.94 -0.45 -8.20
N ALA A 219 -12.59 -1.50 -8.75
CA ALA A 219 -12.17 -2.88 -8.60
C ALA A 219 -10.80 -3.12 -9.27
N PRO A 220 -9.77 -3.58 -8.53
CA PRO A 220 -8.48 -3.91 -9.11
C PRO A 220 -8.51 -5.22 -9.93
N LEU A 221 -9.45 -6.11 -9.63
CA LEU A 221 -9.65 -7.38 -10.33
C LEU A 221 -11.15 -7.68 -10.45
N ALA A 222 -11.53 -8.57 -11.36
CA ALA A 222 -12.87 -9.12 -11.44
C ALA A 222 -13.06 -10.18 -10.34
N GLY A 223 -14.24 -10.24 -9.74
CA GLY A 223 -14.54 -11.21 -8.69
C GLY A 223 -15.75 -10.86 -7.87
N MET A 224 -15.89 -11.52 -6.73
CA MET A 224 -16.98 -11.31 -5.77
C MET A 224 -16.49 -10.41 -4.63
N ILE A 225 -17.36 -9.55 -4.16
CA ILE A 225 -17.12 -8.60 -3.07
C ILE A 225 -17.45 -9.23 -1.73
N ALA A 226 -16.50 -9.17 -0.81
CA ALA A 226 -16.72 -9.40 0.62
C ALA A 226 -16.46 -8.09 1.39
N GLN A 227 -17.47 -7.55 2.03
CA GLN A 227 -17.33 -6.39 2.90
C GLN A 227 -16.61 -6.79 4.18
N LEU A 228 -15.60 -6.01 4.56
CA LEU A 228 -14.82 -6.24 5.77
C LEU A 228 -15.41 -5.45 6.95
N ASN A 229 -15.17 -5.95 8.16
CA ASN A 229 -15.50 -5.20 9.34
C ASN A 229 -14.56 -4.02 9.50
N VAL A 230 -15.11 -2.84 9.66
CA VAL A 230 -14.41 -1.57 9.82
C VAL A 230 -14.77 -0.95 11.17
N TYR A 231 -13.83 -0.17 11.70
CA TYR A 231 -14.13 0.67 12.86
C TYR A 231 -14.86 1.93 12.37
N ARG A 232 -16.11 2.11 12.81
CA ARG A 232 -16.97 3.24 12.50
C ARG A 232 -17.55 3.84 13.76
N SER A 233 -17.49 5.14 13.89
CA SER A 233 -18.08 5.97 14.95
C SER A 233 -17.90 5.49 16.41
N ASN A 234 -17.87 4.26 16.77
CA ASN A 234 -17.52 3.67 18.08
C ASN A 234 -17.80 2.16 18.14
N SER A 235 -18.01 1.51 17.01
CA SER A 235 -18.29 0.07 16.92
C SER A 235 -17.61 -0.55 15.71
N MET A 236 -17.45 -1.87 15.74
CA MET A 236 -17.01 -2.64 14.58
C MET A 236 -18.24 -3.11 13.79
N GLY A 237 -18.17 -3.01 12.48
CA GLY A 237 -19.25 -3.47 11.60
C GLY A 237 -18.94 -3.22 10.13
N HIS A 238 -19.83 -3.60 9.23
CA HIS A 238 -19.68 -3.28 7.81
C HIS A 238 -19.89 -1.78 7.59
N ALA A 239 -19.12 -1.21 6.69
CA ALA A 239 -19.24 0.19 6.31
C ALA A 239 -20.65 0.47 5.73
N GLN A 240 -21.24 1.60 6.08
CA GLN A 240 -22.53 2.06 5.60
C GLN A 240 -22.41 3.45 5.00
N GLU A 241 -23.31 3.78 4.09
CA GLU A 241 -23.39 5.12 3.52
C GLU A 241 -23.61 6.16 4.63
N GLY A 242 -22.85 7.25 4.59
CA GLY A 242 -22.78 8.26 5.63
C GLY A 242 -21.70 8.04 6.70
N ASP A 243 -21.07 6.87 6.76
CA ASP A 243 -20.01 6.60 7.73
C ASP A 243 -18.75 7.42 7.42
N GLN A 244 -18.07 7.84 8.49
CA GLN A 244 -16.72 8.42 8.40
C GLN A 244 -15.67 7.33 8.56
N LEU A 245 -14.94 7.06 7.47
CA LEU A 245 -13.92 6.02 7.42
C LEU A 245 -12.52 6.63 7.44
N TYR A 246 -11.60 5.95 8.11
CA TYR A 246 -10.21 6.41 8.23
C TYR A 246 -9.37 5.95 7.04
N ARG A 247 -8.48 6.81 6.58
CA ARG A 247 -7.55 6.51 5.48
C ARG A 247 -6.75 5.24 5.72
N GLY A 248 -6.61 4.41 4.68
CA GLY A 248 -5.85 3.16 4.73
C GLY A 248 -6.56 2.00 5.42
N GLN A 249 -7.78 2.19 5.91
CA GLN A 249 -8.59 1.12 6.49
C GLN A 249 -9.12 0.21 5.38
N PRO A 250 -8.98 -1.13 5.48
CA PRO A 250 -9.55 -2.05 4.50
C PRO A 250 -11.07 -2.11 4.68
N ILE A 251 -11.81 -1.88 3.59
CA ILE A 251 -13.28 -1.88 3.60
C ILE A 251 -13.88 -3.06 2.85
N VAL A 252 -13.21 -3.52 1.81
CA VAL A 252 -13.69 -4.59 0.93
C VAL A 252 -12.53 -5.51 0.58
N SER A 253 -12.82 -6.81 0.51
CA SER A 253 -11.97 -7.79 -0.16
C SER A 253 -12.67 -8.24 -1.44
N ILE A 254 -11.97 -8.21 -2.56
CA ILE A 254 -12.46 -8.78 -3.82
C ILE A 254 -11.69 -10.06 -4.04
N PHE A 255 -12.38 -11.13 -4.36
CA PHE A 255 -11.77 -12.44 -4.57
C PHE A 255 -12.39 -13.16 -5.77
N ASP A 256 -11.59 -13.98 -6.43
CA ASP A 256 -12.05 -14.86 -7.49
C ASP A 256 -12.60 -16.15 -6.85
N PRO A 257 -13.91 -16.42 -6.98
CA PRO A 257 -14.50 -17.62 -6.40
C PRO A 257 -14.19 -18.91 -7.18
N THR A 258 -13.56 -18.82 -8.36
CA THR A 258 -13.27 -19.98 -9.23
C THR A 258 -11.99 -20.70 -8.84
N GLU A 259 -11.05 -20.01 -8.19
CA GLU A 259 -9.77 -20.56 -7.77
C GLU A 259 -9.59 -20.43 -6.26
N MET A 260 -9.75 -21.56 -5.57
CA MET A 260 -9.69 -21.62 -4.13
C MET A 260 -8.57 -22.54 -3.65
N GLN A 261 -8.06 -22.25 -2.47
CA GLN A 261 -7.02 -23.00 -1.77
C GLN A 261 -7.36 -23.15 -0.30
N VAL A 262 -6.83 -24.18 0.35
CA VAL A 262 -6.94 -24.35 1.80
C VAL A 262 -5.58 -24.05 2.43
N ARG A 263 -5.56 -23.12 3.37
CA ARG A 263 -4.37 -22.86 4.18
C ARG A 263 -4.46 -23.59 5.50
N CYS A 264 -3.53 -24.49 5.72
CA CYS A 264 -3.44 -25.32 6.91
C CYS A 264 -2.19 -25.02 7.74
N GLN A 265 -2.26 -25.37 9.02
CA GLN A 265 -1.11 -25.41 9.91
C GLN A 265 -0.80 -26.87 10.21
N VAL A 266 0.36 -27.36 9.77
CA VAL A 266 0.79 -28.74 9.93
C VAL A 266 1.82 -28.82 11.07
N GLY A 267 1.56 -29.67 12.05
CA GLY A 267 2.48 -29.87 13.16
C GLY A 267 3.81 -30.51 12.73
N GLU A 268 4.89 -30.29 13.46
CA GLU A 268 6.21 -30.85 13.19
C GLU A 268 6.20 -32.39 13.07
N PRO A 269 5.43 -33.16 13.87
CA PRO A 269 5.35 -34.62 13.73
C PRO A 269 4.74 -35.09 12.41
N ASP A 270 3.93 -34.23 11.76
CA ASP A 270 3.14 -34.59 10.58
C ASP A 270 3.76 -34.06 9.26
N THR A 271 5.03 -33.68 9.30
CA THR A 271 5.75 -33.13 8.14
C THR A 271 5.82 -34.08 6.95
N ALA A 272 5.62 -35.39 7.16
CA ALA A 272 5.53 -36.38 6.08
C ALA A 272 4.38 -36.07 5.09
N ALA A 273 3.33 -35.38 5.53
CA ALA A 273 2.23 -34.91 4.68
C ALA A 273 2.63 -33.78 3.73
N LEU A 274 3.76 -33.10 3.97
CA LEU A 274 4.29 -32.01 3.17
C LEU A 274 5.24 -32.46 2.06
N ALA A 275 5.22 -33.76 1.70
CA ALA A 275 6.02 -34.23 0.58
C ALA A 275 5.57 -33.57 -0.72
N PRO A 276 6.50 -33.26 -1.64
CA PRO A 276 6.14 -32.71 -2.95
C PRO A 276 5.11 -33.60 -3.66
N ASN A 277 4.09 -33.00 -4.25
CA ASN A 277 2.97 -33.68 -4.91
C ASN A 277 2.06 -34.53 -3.97
N SER A 278 2.02 -34.25 -2.67
CA SER A 278 1.01 -34.82 -1.80
C SER A 278 -0.39 -34.45 -2.29
N HIS A 279 -1.21 -35.47 -2.48
CA HIS A 279 -2.63 -35.31 -2.82
C HIS A 279 -3.46 -35.56 -1.56
N GLY A 280 -4.60 -34.90 -1.49
CA GLY A 280 -5.54 -35.05 -0.40
C GLY A 280 -6.95 -34.78 -0.83
N ILE A 281 -7.87 -34.94 0.10
CA ILE A 281 -9.29 -34.62 -0.08
C ILE A 281 -9.64 -33.56 0.95
N VAL A 282 -10.27 -32.48 0.52
CA VAL A 282 -10.81 -31.45 1.40
C VAL A 282 -12.27 -31.73 1.68
N TYR A 283 -12.61 -31.71 2.95
CA TYR A 283 -14.00 -31.72 3.44
C TYR A 283 -14.29 -30.39 4.11
N LEU A 284 -15.42 -29.81 3.76
CA LEU A 284 -15.87 -28.56 4.33
C LEU A 284 -16.81 -28.82 5.49
N ASP A 285 -16.68 -28.10 6.57
CA ASP A 285 -17.63 -28.22 7.68
C ASP A 285 -19.05 -27.81 7.26
N ALA A 286 -19.17 -26.90 6.28
CA ALA A 286 -20.45 -26.48 5.70
C ALA A 286 -21.05 -27.53 4.74
N TYR A 287 -20.24 -28.40 4.13
CA TYR A 287 -20.64 -29.40 3.13
C TYR A 287 -19.88 -30.71 3.37
N PRO A 288 -20.21 -31.45 4.45
CA PRO A 288 -19.42 -32.61 4.86
C PRO A 288 -19.46 -33.79 3.87
N ASP A 289 -20.51 -33.84 3.05
CA ASP A 289 -20.72 -34.92 2.05
C ASP A 289 -19.96 -34.67 0.74
N VAL A 290 -19.33 -33.48 0.59
CA VAL A 290 -18.61 -33.12 -0.62
C VAL A 290 -17.11 -33.31 -0.42
N ALA A 291 -16.55 -34.26 -1.18
CA ALA A 291 -15.12 -34.52 -1.23
C ALA A 291 -14.48 -33.71 -2.37
N LEU A 292 -13.63 -32.75 -2.03
CA LEU A 292 -12.94 -31.91 -3.00
C LEU A 292 -11.48 -32.38 -3.15
N PRO A 293 -11.08 -32.89 -4.31
CA PRO A 293 -9.70 -33.26 -4.56
C PRO A 293 -8.79 -32.05 -4.48
N THR A 294 -7.61 -32.25 -3.90
CA THR A 294 -6.64 -31.18 -3.68
C THR A 294 -5.20 -31.71 -3.77
N HIS A 295 -4.26 -30.84 -4.07
CA HIS A 295 -2.83 -31.13 -4.08
C HIS A 295 -2.05 -30.06 -3.35
N LEU A 296 -0.92 -30.44 -2.78
CA LEU A 296 0.00 -29.53 -2.10
C LEU A 296 0.65 -28.60 -3.13
N GLU A 297 0.38 -27.30 -3.04
CA GLU A 297 1.00 -26.27 -3.89
C GLU A 297 2.25 -25.69 -3.23
N PHE A 298 2.16 -25.40 -1.93
CA PHE A 298 3.26 -24.78 -1.20
C PHE A 298 3.30 -25.25 0.26
N ALA A 299 4.50 -25.49 0.76
CA ALA A 299 4.76 -25.66 2.18
C ALA A 299 5.88 -24.73 2.62
N SER A 300 5.69 -24.03 3.74
CA SER A 300 6.73 -23.17 4.31
C SER A 300 7.97 -23.99 4.67
N PRO A 301 9.17 -23.60 4.25
CA PRO A 301 10.40 -24.31 4.62
C PRO A 301 10.81 -24.04 6.08
N VAL A 302 10.16 -23.09 6.75
CA VAL A 302 10.46 -22.69 8.12
C VAL A 302 9.24 -22.91 9.00
N ALA A 303 9.43 -23.59 10.12
CA ALA A 303 8.41 -23.74 11.14
C ALA A 303 8.27 -22.44 11.93
N ALA A 304 7.03 -22.06 12.21
CA ALA A 304 6.69 -20.93 13.09
C ALA A 304 5.99 -21.46 14.34
N SER A 305 6.21 -20.80 15.47
CA SER A 305 5.45 -21.04 16.70
C SER A 305 4.46 -19.88 16.90
N GLY A 306 3.23 -20.20 17.28
CA GLY A 306 2.26 -19.17 17.70
C GLY A 306 2.70 -18.50 18.99
N TRP A 307 2.25 -17.28 19.23
CA TRP A 307 2.57 -16.52 20.44
C TRP A 307 2.11 -17.32 21.68
N GLY A 308 3.06 -17.65 22.56
CA GLY A 308 2.79 -18.44 23.77
C GLY A 308 2.65 -19.95 23.59
N SER A 309 2.82 -20.49 22.37
CA SER A 309 2.81 -21.93 22.11
C SER A 309 4.22 -22.44 21.81
N PRO A 310 4.71 -23.49 22.49
CA PRO A 310 5.97 -24.14 22.17
C PRO A 310 5.88 -25.05 20.93
N ILE A 311 4.65 -25.27 20.42
CA ILE A 311 4.41 -26.19 19.29
C ILE A 311 4.79 -25.46 18.01
N LYS A 312 5.68 -26.10 17.24
CA LYS A 312 6.09 -25.61 15.92
C LYS A 312 5.16 -26.16 14.84
N THR A 313 4.73 -25.28 13.95
CA THR A 313 3.87 -25.62 12.82
C THR A 313 4.44 -25.08 11.52
N PHE A 314 4.19 -25.80 10.44
CA PHE A 314 4.48 -25.37 9.08
C PHE A 314 3.20 -24.89 8.41
N SER A 315 3.25 -23.74 7.74
CA SER A 315 2.13 -23.31 6.93
C SER A 315 2.15 -24.05 5.60
N ALA A 316 1.07 -24.74 5.29
CA ALA A 316 0.88 -25.44 4.02
C ALA A 316 -0.33 -24.89 3.28
N VAL A 317 -0.23 -24.85 1.97
CA VAL A 317 -1.29 -24.41 1.06
C VAL A 317 -1.61 -25.54 0.11
N PHE A 318 -2.86 -25.99 0.16
CA PHE A 318 -3.40 -27.00 -0.73
C PHE A 318 -4.35 -26.36 -1.72
N ARG A 319 -4.07 -26.47 -3.00
CA ARG A 319 -4.94 -25.97 -4.05
C ARG A 319 -6.09 -26.95 -4.28
N ILE A 320 -7.31 -26.43 -4.28
CA ILE A 320 -8.50 -27.20 -4.60
C ILE A 320 -8.58 -27.32 -6.12
N ASP A 321 -8.74 -28.54 -6.62
CA ASP A 321 -8.97 -28.79 -8.03
C ASP A 321 -10.36 -28.23 -8.42
N LYS A 322 -10.63 -28.09 -9.73
CA LYS A 322 -11.86 -27.52 -10.22
C LYS A 322 -13.09 -28.13 -9.58
N THR A 323 -13.97 -27.30 -9.05
CA THR A 323 -15.22 -27.69 -8.42
C THR A 323 -16.38 -26.87 -9.02
N ASP A 324 -17.55 -27.48 -9.11
CA ASP A 324 -18.78 -26.80 -9.55
C ASP A 324 -19.48 -26.02 -8.41
N ILE A 325 -18.91 -26.08 -7.19
CA ILE A 325 -19.48 -25.44 -6.00
C ILE A 325 -18.84 -24.06 -5.83
N HIS A 326 -19.68 -23.04 -5.63
CA HIS A 326 -19.23 -21.70 -5.28
C HIS A 326 -18.71 -21.69 -3.82
N LEU A 327 -17.42 -21.78 -3.67
CA LEU A 327 -16.76 -21.72 -2.38
C LEU A 327 -16.62 -20.27 -1.91
N LEU A 328 -16.91 -20.04 -0.64
CA LEU A 328 -16.69 -18.74 0.00
C LEU A 328 -15.37 -18.78 0.81
N PRO A 329 -14.63 -17.70 0.86
CA PRO A 329 -13.43 -17.62 1.71
C PRO A 329 -13.80 -17.68 3.19
N ASP A 330 -12.81 -18.01 4.02
CA ASP A 330 -12.89 -18.14 5.48
C ASP A 330 -13.76 -19.29 6.00
N LEU A 331 -14.23 -20.21 5.13
CA LEU A 331 -14.87 -21.45 5.58
C LEU A 331 -13.83 -22.38 6.20
N SER A 332 -14.23 -23.04 7.29
CA SER A 332 -13.42 -24.11 7.91
C SER A 332 -13.43 -25.36 7.03
N ALA A 333 -12.26 -25.94 6.89
CA ALA A 333 -12.04 -27.12 6.07
C ALA A 333 -11.09 -28.11 6.77
N ALA A 334 -11.28 -29.38 6.51
CA ALA A 334 -10.34 -30.43 6.90
C ALA A 334 -9.74 -31.06 5.65
N VAL A 335 -8.43 -31.07 5.57
CA VAL A 335 -7.65 -31.76 4.54
C VAL A 335 -7.27 -33.13 5.05
N VAL A 336 -7.71 -34.19 4.36
CA VAL A 336 -7.35 -35.57 4.64
C VAL A 336 -6.31 -36.00 3.62
N ILE A 337 -5.13 -36.42 4.10
CA ILE A 337 -4.00 -36.82 3.28
C ILE A 337 -3.73 -38.28 3.57
N ASP A 338 -3.71 -39.13 2.53
CA ASP A 338 -3.28 -40.50 2.62
C ASP A 338 -1.76 -40.54 2.73
N LEU A 339 -1.25 -40.89 3.88
CA LEU A 339 0.20 -41.15 4.06
C LEU A 339 0.51 -42.55 3.54
N ALA A 340 1.43 -42.65 2.60
CA ALA A 340 1.94 -43.95 2.18
C ALA A 340 2.42 -44.74 3.43
N PRO A 341 2.19 -46.07 3.49
CA PRO A 341 2.63 -46.88 4.63
C PRO A 341 4.13 -46.65 4.83
N ALA A 342 4.53 -46.34 6.06
CA ALA A 342 5.92 -46.16 6.42
C ALA A 342 6.66 -47.45 6.02
N GLY A 343 7.56 -47.33 5.04
CA GLY A 343 8.47 -48.43 4.72
C GLY A 343 9.22 -48.86 5.99
N PRO A 344 9.66 -50.11 6.09
CA PRO A 344 10.34 -50.60 7.28
C PRO A 344 11.50 -49.68 7.64
N PRO A 345 11.75 -49.45 8.94
CA PRO A 345 12.84 -48.59 9.37
C PRO A 345 14.14 -49.09 8.75
N ALA A 346 14.85 -48.21 8.05
CA ALA A 346 16.18 -48.56 7.54
C ALA A 346 17.03 -49.01 8.72
N THR A 347 17.30 -50.31 8.78
CA THR A 347 18.24 -50.92 9.73
C THR A 347 19.58 -50.25 9.51
N GLY A 348 19.95 -49.36 10.44
CA GLY A 348 21.24 -48.70 10.46
C GLY A 348 22.35 -49.77 10.50
N GLY A 349 23.00 -49.90 9.36
CA GLY A 349 24.26 -50.65 9.29
C GLY A 349 25.32 -49.87 10.05
N SER A 350 25.68 -50.42 11.22
CA SER A 350 26.89 -50.01 11.93
C SER A 350 28.12 -50.32 11.08
N LYS A 351 28.92 -49.29 10.79
CA LYS A 351 30.36 -49.44 10.60
C LYS A 351 31.05 -48.38 11.41
#